data_d37cc7338b91ba8165b5da163eaeb632
#
_entry.id   d37cc7338b91ba8165b5da163eaeb632
#
_cell.length_a   1.000
_cell.length_b   1.000
_cell.length_c   1.000
_cell.angle_alpha   90.00
_cell.angle_beta   90.00
_cell.angle_gamma   90.00
#
_symmetry.space_group_name_H-M   'P 1'
#
loop_
_entity.id
_entity.type
_entity.pdbx_description
1 polymer ?
#
loop_
_entity_poly.entity_id
_entity_poly.type
_entity_poly.pdbx_seq_one_letter_code
_entity_poly.pdbx_strand_id
1 'polypeptide(L)'
;MAKYAILQTFYASGIWRTFRLNLILERSKENGGVKCNKCSKLIVNPIDIHAHHKIELTPENVNDYSISLNPDLIKLICHSCHDKEHHRFGYKPGKKIYIVYGPPLSGKKTFVKENMERGDIVVDMDKLYEAVSMQQAYDKPNNLLTNVINIRTLLIDNITTRYGKWYNAWIIGGYADRFKRERLAEELGAELVYIEATEDECYARLNIDKDRQHRTVEWEKYIIDWFEKYS
;
A
#
# COMPACT_ATOMS: atom_id res chain seq x y z
N MET A 1 -12.69 -14.86 -9.43
CA MET A 1 -13.38 -16.02 -10.10
C MET A 1 -12.36 -17.16 -10.19
N ALA A 2 -12.80 -18.41 -10.04
CA ALA A 2 -11.92 -19.57 -10.15
C ALA A 2 -11.33 -19.67 -11.57
N LYS A 3 -10.08 -20.10 -11.66
CA LYS A 3 -9.28 -20.13 -12.91
C LYS A 3 -9.86 -21.13 -13.95
N TYR A 4 -10.52 -22.19 -13.48
CA TYR A 4 -11.04 -23.26 -14.34
C TYR A 4 -12.57 -23.33 -14.27
N ALA A 5 -13.22 -23.63 -15.40
CA ALA A 5 -14.69 -23.70 -15.51
C ALA A 5 -15.32 -24.73 -14.56
N ILE A 6 -14.68 -25.88 -14.37
CA ILE A 6 -15.16 -26.93 -13.46
C ILE A 6 -15.22 -26.47 -12.00
N LEU A 7 -14.25 -25.65 -11.56
CA LEU A 7 -14.26 -25.07 -10.22
C LEU A 7 -15.36 -24.01 -10.06
N GLN A 8 -15.64 -23.23 -11.12
CA GLN A 8 -16.76 -22.28 -11.11
C GLN A 8 -18.10 -23.01 -10.95
N THR A 9 -18.27 -24.11 -11.68
CA THR A 9 -19.46 -24.99 -11.58
C THR A 9 -19.59 -25.57 -10.19
N PHE A 10 -18.52 -26.10 -9.61
CA PHE A 10 -18.50 -26.61 -8.25
C PHE A 10 -18.95 -25.57 -7.22
N TYR A 11 -18.33 -24.39 -7.22
CA TYR A 11 -18.67 -23.32 -6.28
C TYR A 11 -20.07 -22.73 -6.49
N ALA A 12 -20.65 -22.87 -7.68
CA ALA A 12 -22.02 -22.49 -7.98
C ALA A 12 -23.04 -23.60 -7.65
N SER A 13 -22.58 -24.82 -7.35
CA SER A 13 -23.46 -25.98 -7.10
C SER A 13 -24.26 -25.86 -5.81
N GLY A 14 -25.44 -26.51 -5.78
CA GLY A 14 -26.26 -26.63 -4.56
C GLY A 14 -25.54 -27.39 -3.44
N ILE A 15 -24.77 -28.44 -3.82
CA ILE A 15 -23.98 -29.25 -2.86
C ILE A 15 -23.00 -28.37 -2.08
N TRP A 16 -22.22 -27.58 -2.77
CA TRP A 16 -21.27 -26.66 -2.11
C TRP A 16 -21.97 -25.61 -1.24
N ARG A 17 -23.06 -25.02 -1.74
CA ARG A 17 -23.81 -23.99 -0.99
C ARG A 17 -24.39 -24.55 0.30
N THR A 18 -25.00 -25.73 0.25
CA THR A 18 -25.56 -26.40 1.43
C THR A 18 -24.47 -26.80 2.41
N PHE A 19 -23.39 -27.41 1.93
CA PHE A 19 -22.23 -27.75 2.77
C PHE A 19 -21.65 -26.52 3.47
N ARG A 20 -21.38 -25.44 2.73
CA ARG A 20 -20.87 -24.19 3.30
C ARG A 20 -21.79 -23.59 4.35
N LEU A 21 -23.10 -23.58 4.09
CA LEU A 21 -24.09 -23.04 5.04
C LEU A 21 -24.09 -23.85 6.33
N ASN A 22 -24.14 -25.17 6.25
CA ASN A 22 -24.14 -26.08 7.40
C ASN A 22 -22.85 -25.87 8.24
N LEU A 23 -21.69 -25.75 7.60
CA LEU A 23 -20.42 -25.52 8.26
C LEU A 23 -20.40 -24.17 9.00
N ILE A 24 -20.99 -23.12 8.41
CA ILE A 24 -21.13 -21.81 9.06
C ILE A 24 -22.06 -21.92 10.26
N LEU A 25 -23.21 -22.54 10.12
CA LEU A 25 -24.19 -22.72 11.21
C LEU A 25 -23.60 -23.52 12.37
N GLU A 26 -22.88 -24.58 12.07
CA GLU A 26 -22.23 -25.41 13.08
C GLU A 26 -21.22 -24.61 13.89
N ARG A 27 -20.33 -23.88 13.23
CA ARG A 27 -19.25 -23.11 13.89
C ARG A 27 -19.71 -21.78 14.50
N SER A 28 -20.94 -21.34 14.27
CA SER A 28 -21.52 -20.12 14.85
C SER A 28 -22.30 -20.36 16.14
N LYS A 29 -22.61 -21.62 16.48
CA LYS A 29 -23.51 -21.99 17.61
C LYS A 29 -23.08 -21.42 18.96
N GLU A 30 -21.78 -21.34 19.22
CA GLU A 30 -21.28 -20.98 20.56
C GLU A 30 -21.10 -19.46 20.76
N ASN A 31 -20.97 -18.67 19.71
CA ASN A 31 -20.51 -17.28 19.81
C ASN A 31 -21.42 -16.25 19.10
N GLY A 32 -22.58 -16.63 18.60
CA GLY A 32 -23.44 -15.75 17.77
C GLY A 32 -22.79 -15.29 16.44
N GLY A 33 -21.71 -15.96 16.02
CA GLY A 33 -20.96 -15.71 14.80
C GLY A 33 -19.76 -16.64 14.70
N VAL A 34 -19.02 -16.54 13.59
CA VAL A 34 -17.86 -17.38 13.31
C VAL A 34 -16.58 -16.64 13.67
N LYS A 35 -15.72 -17.23 14.48
CA LYS A 35 -14.34 -16.72 14.68
C LYS A 35 -13.50 -17.01 13.44
N CYS A 36 -12.89 -15.97 12.89
CA CYS A 36 -11.94 -16.10 11.78
C CYS A 36 -10.79 -17.03 12.16
N ASN A 37 -10.58 -18.13 11.44
CA ASN A 37 -9.51 -19.09 11.72
C ASN A 37 -8.08 -18.50 11.57
N LYS A 38 -7.94 -17.26 11.09
CA LYS A 38 -6.63 -16.63 10.89
C LYS A 38 -6.33 -15.47 11.85
N CYS A 39 -7.29 -14.57 12.08
CA CYS A 39 -7.09 -13.39 12.94
C CYS A 39 -7.97 -13.38 14.20
N SER A 40 -8.74 -14.44 14.41
CA SER A 40 -9.65 -14.65 15.57
C SER A 40 -10.78 -13.60 15.70
N LYS A 41 -10.91 -12.67 14.74
CA LYS A 41 -12.00 -11.69 14.73
C LYS A 41 -13.33 -12.40 14.61
N LEU A 42 -14.33 -11.99 15.39
CA LEU A 42 -15.71 -12.49 15.27
C LEU A 42 -16.36 -11.91 13.99
N ILE A 43 -16.92 -12.77 13.17
CA ILE A 43 -17.65 -12.45 11.95
C ILE A 43 -19.13 -12.78 12.20
N VAL A 44 -19.94 -11.75 12.32
CA VAL A 44 -21.38 -11.89 12.63
C VAL A 44 -22.19 -12.04 11.34
N ASN A 45 -21.82 -11.31 10.28
CA ASN A 45 -22.55 -11.37 9.01
C ASN A 45 -22.07 -12.55 8.15
N PRO A 46 -22.94 -13.52 7.79
CA PRO A 46 -22.57 -14.67 6.97
C PRO A 46 -22.01 -14.34 5.59
N ILE A 47 -22.31 -13.15 5.06
CA ILE A 47 -21.78 -12.67 3.76
C ILE A 47 -20.27 -12.44 3.84
N ASP A 48 -19.78 -12.00 5.00
CA ASP A 48 -18.37 -11.70 5.22
C ASP A 48 -17.52 -12.94 5.57
N ILE A 49 -18.17 -14.11 5.68
CA ILE A 49 -17.49 -15.38 5.96
C ILE A 49 -17.07 -16.04 4.66
N HIS A 50 -15.79 -16.23 4.47
CA HIS A 50 -15.23 -16.94 3.33
C HIS A 50 -14.78 -18.34 3.75
N ALA A 51 -15.30 -19.37 3.06
CA ALA A 51 -14.83 -20.73 3.20
C ALA A 51 -13.62 -20.94 2.28
N HIS A 52 -12.46 -21.15 2.87
CA HIS A 52 -11.17 -21.29 2.18
C HIS A 52 -10.62 -22.70 2.37
N HIS A 53 -10.37 -23.40 1.26
CA HIS A 53 -9.79 -24.74 1.29
C HIS A 53 -8.32 -24.68 1.70
N LYS A 54 -7.92 -25.54 2.64
CA LYS A 54 -6.50 -25.70 3.05
C LYS A 54 -5.67 -26.34 1.94
N ILE A 55 -6.30 -27.24 1.18
CA ILE A 55 -5.75 -27.86 -0.03
C ILE A 55 -6.39 -27.16 -1.22
N GLU A 56 -5.59 -26.57 -2.10
CA GLU A 56 -6.11 -25.88 -3.29
C GLU A 56 -6.90 -26.87 -4.16
N LEU A 57 -8.12 -26.45 -4.53
CA LEU A 57 -8.92 -27.25 -5.45
C LEU A 57 -8.43 -27.07 -6.88
N THR A 58 -8.24 -28.19 -7.54
CA THR A 58 -7.84 -28.31 -8.95
C THR A 58 -8.90 -29.06 -9.74
N PRO A 59 -8.87 -29.07 -11.08
CA PRO A 59 -9.76 -29.90 -11.89
C PRO A 59 -9.72 -31.39 -11.54
N GLU A 60 -8.57 -31.87 -11.07
CA GLU A 60 -8.30 -33.27 -10.74
C GLU A 60 -8.91 -33.68 -9.39
N ASN A 61 -8.93 -32.78 -8.40
CA ASN A 61 -9.35 -33.11 -7.02
C ASN A 61 -10.72 -32.54 -6.61
N VAL A 62 -11.35 -31.69 -7.43
CA VAL A 62 -12.62 -31.03 -7.08
C VAL A 62 -13.75 -31.99 -6.88
N ASN A 63 -13.75 -33.13 -7.57
CA ASN A 63 -14.75 -34.17 -7.47
C ASN A 63 -14.44 -35.18 -6.35
N ASP A 64 -13.30 -35.07 -5.70
CA ASP A 64 -13.01 -35.83 -4.49
C ASP A 64 -13.64 -35.13 -3.28
N TYR A 65 -14.79 -35.62 -2.84
CA TYR A 65 -15.53 -35.02 -1.73
C TYR A 65 -14.82 -35.20 -0.37
N SER A 66 -13.86 -36.12 -0.26
CA SER A 66 -12.99 -36.20 0.93
C SER A 66 -12.05 -35.00 1.04
N ILE A 67 -11.86 -34.27 -0.05
CA ILE A 67 -11.07 -33.02 -0.10
C ILE A 67 -12.00 -31.80 -0.21
N SER A 68 -12.90 -31.81 -1.20
CA SER A 68 -13.67 -30.63 -1.57
C SER A 68 -14.84 -30.30 -0.62
N LEU A 69 -15.38 -31.31 0.10
CA LEU A 69 -16.47 -31.16 1.08
C LEU A 69 -16.06 -31.61 2.49
N ASN A 70 -14.78 -31.64 2.80
CA ASN A 70 -14.28 -32.03 4.12
C ASN A 70 -14.23 -30.79 5.05
N PRO A 71 -15.02 -30.77 6.16
CA PRO A 71 -15.04 -29.64 7.09
C PRO A 71 -13.68 -29.36 7.73
N ASP A 72 -12.83 -30.38 7.94
CA ASP A 72 -11.52 -30.23 8.53
C ASP A 72 -10.52 -29.57 7.58
N LEU A 73 -10.78 -29.66 6.29
CA LEU A 73 -9.97 -29.02 5.24
C LEU A 73 -10.47 -27.63 4.84
N ILE A 74 -11.51 -27.10 5.51
CA ILE A 74 -12.05 -25.77 5.26
C ILE A 74 -11.76 -24.84 6.44
N LYS A 75 -11.14 -23.68 6.16
CA LYS A 75 -11.04 -22.56 7.08
C LYS A 75 -12.17 -21.58 6.81
N LEU A 76 -12.86 -21.12 7.87
CA LEU A 76 -13.78 -19.98 7.77
C LEU A 76 -12.99 -18.72 8.16
N ILE A 77 -12.82 -17.81 7.22
CA ILE A 77 -12.01 -16.62 7.38
C ILE A 77 -12.76 -15.36 6.96
N CYS A 78 -12.40 -14.21 7.55
CA CYS A 78 -13.00 -12.94 7.19
C CYS A 78 -12.50 -12.48 5.81
N HIS A 79 -13.21 -11.54 5.20
CA HIS A 79 -12.90 -11.00 3.87
C HIS A 79 -11.43 -10.55 3.76
N SER A 80 -10.95 -9.76 4.71
CA SER A 80 -9.56 -9.29 4.72
C SER A 80 -8.52 -10.42 4.77
N CYS A 81 -8.76 -11.46 5.58
CA CYS A 81 -7.87 -12.62 5.63
C CYS A 81 -7.96 -13.47 4.35
N HIS A 82 -9.15 -13.58 3.74
CA HIS A 82 -9.32 -14.28 2.48
C HIS A 82 -8.61 -13.60 1.31
N ASP A 83 -8.67 -12.28 1.24
CA ASP A 83 -7.94 -11.52 0.23
C ASP A 83 -6.44 -11.66 0.39
N LYS A 84 -5.95 -11.72 1.64
CA LYS A 84 -4.54 -12.03 1.94
C LYS A 84 -4.12 -13.43 1.46
N GLU A 85 -4.96 -14.44 1.66
CA GLU A 85 -4.66 -15.83 1.20
C GLU A 85 -4.59 -15.94 -0.32
N HIS A 86 -5.49 -15.26 -1.03
CA HIS A 86 -5.52 -15.30 -2.49
C HIS A 86 -4.71 -14.21 -3.17
N HIS A 87 -3.93 -13.42 -2.43
CA HIS A 87 -3.22 -12.25 -2.96
C HIS A 87 -4.12 -11.37 -3.85
N ARG A 88 -5.43 -11.35 -3.55
CA ARG A 88 -6.39 -10.49 -4.25
C ARG A 88 -6.03 -9.05 -3.96
N PHE A 89 -6.24 -8.18 -4.93
CA PHE A 89 -5.85 -6.77 -4.88
C PHE A 89 -4.34 -6.53 -4.75
N GLY A 90 -3.53 -7.51 -5.19
CA GLY A 90 -2.08 -7.34 -5.20
C GLY A 90 -1.43 -7.36 -3.79
N TYR A 91 -2.13 -7.89 -2.79
CA TYR A 91 -1.53 -8.12 -1.48
C TYR A 91 -0.39 -9.13 -1.64
N LYS A 92 0.82 -8.61 -1.75
CA LYS A 92 2.03 -9.38 -1.45
C LYS A 92 2.24 -9.28 0.06
N PRO A 93 2.51 -10.39 0.77
CA PRO A 93 3.00 -10.30 2.15
C PRO A 93 4.25 -9.43 2.10
N GLY A 94 4.19 -8.23 2.69
CA GLY A 94 5.33 -7.33 2.73
C GLY A 94 5.25 -6.06 1.88
N LYS A 95 4.06 -5.58 1.45
CA LYS A 95 3.96 -4.19 0.98
C LYS A 95 4.50 -3.26 2.05
N LYS A 96 5.72 -2.76 1.84
CA LYS A 96 6.33 -1.78 2.72
C LYS A 96 6.06 -0.37 2.24
N ILE A 97 5.95 0.54 3.17
CA ILE A 97 5.83 1.96 2.88
C ILE A 97 7.02 2.65 3.52
N TYR A 98 7.67 3.49 2.76
CA TYR A 98 8.81 4.28 3.20
C TYR A 98 8.49 5.77 3.05
N ILE A 99 8.72 6.53 4.12
CA ILE A 99 8.74 7.99 4.06
C ILE A 99 10.21 8.40 4.03
N VAL A 100 10.67 8.81 2.86
CA VAL A 100 12.05 9.25 2.64
C VAL A 100 12.11 10.76 2.85
N TYR A 101 12.77 11.19 3.91
CA TYR A 101 12.78 12.58 4.33
C TYR A 101 14.20 13.11 4.55
N GLY A 102 14.34 14.41 4.62
CA GLY A 102 15.60 15.10 4.80
C GLY A 102 15.62 16.48 4.14
N PRO A 103 16.70 17.26 4.29
CA PRO A 103 16.79 18.62 3.75
C PRO A 103 16.68 18.66 2.22
N PRO A 104 16.38 19.81 1.63
CA PRO A 104 16.52 20.00 0.19
C PRO A 104 17.91 19.56 -0.28
N LEU A 105 18.00 18.99 -1.48
CA LEU A 105 19.25 18.52 -2.09
C LEU A 105 20.01 17.40 -1.32
N SER A 106 19.42 16.79 -0.28
CA SER A 106 20.08 15.69 0.46
C SER A 106 20.28 14.40 -0.35
N GLY A 107 19.68 14.27 -1.53
CA GLY A 107 19.80 13.06 -2.37
C GLY A 107 18.64 12.07 -2.25
N LYS A 108 17.51 12.43 -1.62
CA LYS A 108 16.33 11.57 -1.44
C LYS A 108 15.86 10.86 -2.72
N LYS A 109 15.78 11.58 -3.82
CA LYS A 109 15.34 11.03 -5.11
C LYS A 109 16.33 10.00 -5.67
N THR A 110 17.62 10.26 -5.50
CA THR A 110 18.68 9.33 -5.88
C THR A 110 18.57 8.05 -5.06
N PHE A 111 18.47 8.19 -3.73
CA PHE A 111 18.27 7.04 -2.84
C PHE A 111 17.05 6.19 -3.24
N VAL A 112 15.89 6.81 -3.48
CA VAL A 112 14.70 6.06 -3.90
C VAL A 112 14.92 5.39 -5.25
N LYS A 113 15.53 6.07 -6.22
CA LYS A 113 15.82 5.51 -7.55
C LYS A 113 16.73 4.29 -7.50
N GLU A 114 17.68 4.27 -6.56
CA GLU A 114 18.64 3.16 -6.37
C GLU A 114 18.03 1.97 -5.61
N ASN A 115 16.99 2.21 -4.80
CA ASN A 115 16.41 1.19 -3.92
C ASN A 115 15.02 0.70 -4.36
N MET A 116 14.35 1.42 -5.28
CA MET A 116 13.05 1.03 -5.78
C MET A 116 13.13 -0.07 -6.83
N GLU A 117 12.09 -0.88 -6.89
CA GLU A 117 11.93 -1.93 -7.89
C GLU A 117 10.85 -1.57 -8.93
N ARG A 118 10.88 -2.29 -10.06
CA ARG A 118 9.82 -2.16 -11.05
C ARG A 118 8.47 -2.61 -10.47
N GLY A 119 7.52 -1.69 -10.39
CA GLY A 119 6.18 -1.93 -9.81
C GLY A 119 5.99 -1.29 -8.43
N ASP A 120 7.00 -0.61 -7.91
CA ASP A 120 6.85 0.26 -6.76
C ASP A 120 6.12 1.55 -7.13
N ILE A 121 5.40 2.14 -6.17
CA ILE A 121 4.76 3.43 -6.33
C ILE A 121 5.59 4.51 -5.65
N VAL A 122 5.83 5.63 -6.35
CA VAL A 122 6.58 6.77 -5.82
C VAL A 122 5.67 8.00 -5.76
N VAL A 123 5.62 8.64 -4.60
CA VAL A 123 4.89 9.90 -4.40
C VAL A 123 5.92 11.01 -4.17
N ASP A 124 6.17 11.79 -5.21
CA ASP A 124 7.08 12.95 -5.22
C ASP A 124 6.37 14.15 -5.85
N MET A 125 6.23 15.24 -5.09
CA MET A 125 5.54 16.44 -5.55
C MET A 125 6.13 17.03 -6.83
N ASP A 126 7.47 17.00 -6.97
CA ASP A 126 8.11 17.56 -8.16
C ASP A 126 7.74 16.73 -9.39
N LYS A 127 7.77 15.39 -9.28
CA LYS A 127 7.38 14.49 -10.36
C LYS A 127 5.90 14.55 -10.71
N LEU A 128 5.03 14.81 -9.72
CA LEU A 128 3.62 15.04 -9.98
C LEU A 128 3.39 16.34 -10.77
N TYR A 129 4.13 17.42 -10.44
CA TYR A 129 4.08 18.65 -11.25
C TYR A 129 4.56 18.40 -12.69
N GLU A 130 5.69 17.74 -12.87
CA GLU A 130 6.21 17.40 -14.20
C GLU A 130 5.17 16.58 -15.00
N ALA A 131 4.55 15.57 -14.38
CA ALA A 131 3.56 14.71 -15.04
C ALA A 131 2.29 15.45 -15.45
N VAL A 132 1.85 16.44 -14.68
CA VAL A 132 0.61 17.20 -14.93
C VAL A 132 0.84 18.37 -15.91
N SER A 133 2.00 19.02 -15.82
CA SER A 133 2.28 20.26 -16.56
C SER A 133 3.15 20.06 -17.79
N MET A 134 3.90 18.96 -17.88
CA MET A 134 4.95 18.74 -18.87
C MET A 134 6.06 19.84 -18.85
N GLN A 135 6.13 20.60 -17.76
CA GLN A 135 7.18 21.61 -17.56
C GLN A 135 8.49 20.97 -17.13
N GLN A 136 9.57 21.78 -17.12
CA GLN A 136 10.88 21.34 -16.66
C GLN A 136 10.86 20.95 -15.17
N ALA A 137 11.86 20.18 -14.78
CA ALA A 137 12.04 19.80 -13.37
C ALA A 137 12.04 21.04 -12.46
N TYR A 138 11.29 20.92 -11.35
CA TYR A 138 11.14 21.98 -10.33
C TYR A 138 10.38 23.23 -10.76
N ASP A 139 9.86 23.30 -11.98
CA ASP A 139 8.88 24.34 -12.34
C ASP A 139 7.51 23.95 -11.80
N LYS A 140 6.99 24.77 -10.88
CA LYS A 140 5.75 24.51 -10.14
C LYS A 140 4.77 25.67 -10.30
N PRO A 141 4.02 25.72 -11.39
CA PRO A 141 3.02 26.76 -11.57
C PRO A 141 1.99 26.77 -10.44
N ASN A 142 1.82 27.92 -9.77
CA ASN A 142 0.93 28.04 -8.60
C ASN A 142 -0.54 27.72 -8.91
N ASN A 143 -0.99 27.97 -10.14
CA ASN A 143 -2.36 27.66 -10.57
C ASN A 143 -2.64 26.14 -10.60
N LEU A 144 -1.63 25.29 -10.65
CA LEU A 144 -1.76 23.83 -10.64
C LEU A 144 -1.65 23.21 -9.24
N LEU A 145 -1.32 24.00 -8.21
CA LEU A 145 -1.07 23.49 -6.87
C LEU A 145 -2.21 22.62 -6.34
N THR A 146 -3.45 23.10 -6.45
CA THR A 146 -4.63 22.34 -5.98
C THR A 146 -4.80 21.01 -6.71
N ASN A 147 -4.59 20.99 -8.03
CA ASN A 147 -4.69 19.76 -8.81
C ASN A 147 -3.63 18.74 -8.39
N VAL A 148 -2.39 19.18 -8.22
CA VAL A 148 -1.28 18.31 -7.82
C VAL A 148 -1.45 17.79 -6.39
N ILE A 149 -1.93 18.63 -5.46
CA ILE A 149 -2.27 18.20 -4.10
C ILE A 149 -3.37 17.13 -4.12
N ASN A 150 -4.42 17.30 -4.90
CA ASN A 150 -5.51 16.31 -5.01
C ASN A 150 -5.00 14.96 -5.55
N ILE A 151 -4.15 14.97 -6.56
CA ILE A 151 -3.53 13.73 -7.09
C ILE A 151 -2.65 13.09 -6.01
N ARG A 152 -1.83 13.87 -5.32
CA ARG A 152 -1.02 13.36 -4.21
C ARG A 152 -1.89 12.73 -3.12
N THR A 153 -2.97 13.39 -2.72
CA THR A 153 -3.90 12.88 -1.71
C THR A 153 -4.51 11.56 -2.16
N LEU A 154 -4.98 11.45 -3.40
CA LEU A 154 -5.49 10.20 -3.95
C LEU A 154 -4.46 9.07 -3.91
N LEU A 155 -3.19 9.36 -4.23
CA LEU A 155 -2.12 8.36 -4.15
C LEU A 155 -1.86 7.93 -2.69
N ILE A 156 -1.86 8.87 -1.75
CA ILE A 156 -1.70 8.57 -0.32
C ILE A 156 -2.88 7.72 0.18
N ASP A 157 -4.12 8.03 -0.20
CA ASP A 157 -5.30 7.24 0.16
C ASP A 157 -5.22 5.80 -0.38
N ASN A 158 -4.77 5.65 -1.63
CA ASN A 158 -4.52 4.34 -2.23
C ASN A 158 -3.42 3.56 -1.49
N ILE A 159 -2.38 4.24 -1.02
CA ILE A 159 -1.30 3.64 -0.23
C ILE A 159 -1.83 3.25 1.15
N THR A 160 -2.59 4.12 1.82
CA THR A 160 -3.18 3.87 3.14
C THR A 160 -4.09 2.65 3.12
N THR A 161 -4.95 2.56 2.12
CA THR A 161 -5.89 1.44 1.94
C THR A 161 -5.25 0.21 1.29
N ARG A 162 -3.98 0.29 0.91
CA ARG A 162 -3.26 -0.76 0.15
C ARG A 162 -3.92 -1.08 -1.19
N TYR A 163 -4.68 -0.16 -1.75
CA TYR A 163 -5.35 -0.32 -3.04
C TYR A 163 -4.34 -0.36 -4.20
N GLY A 164 -4.58 -1.27 -5.15
CA GLY A 164 -3.73 -1.46 -6.32
C GLY A 164 -2.71 -2.59 -6.18
N LYS A 165 -1.93 -2.84 -7.26
CA LYS A 165 -1.00 -3.97 -7.39
C LYS A 165 0.48 -3.57 -7.22
N TRP A 166 0.75 -2.41 -6.65
CA TRP A 166 2.11 -1.95 -6.37
C TRP A 166 2.81 -2.84 -5.32
N TYR A 167 4.14 -2.84 -5.31
CA TYR A 167 4.95 -3.66 -4.38
C TYR A 167 5.30 -2.90 -3.11
N ASN A 168 6.12 -1.87 -3.22
CA ASN A 168 6.43 -0.96 -2.12
C ASN A 168 5.97 0.46 -2.48
N ALA A 169 5.85 1.32 -1.47
CA ALA A 169 5.52 2.72 -1.66
C ALA A 169 6.62 3.61 -1.09
N TRP A 170 7.03 4.60 -1.87
CA TRP A 170 8.07 5.56 -1.53
C TRP A 170 7.47 6.96 -1.52
N ILE A 171 7.39 7.58 -0.35
CA ILE A 171 6.84 8.92 -0.18
C ILE A 171 7.99 9.86 0.10
N ILE A 172 8.30 10.77 -0.84
CA ILE A 172 9.45 11.66 -0.76
C ILE A 172 9.00 13.04 -0.31
N GLY A 173 9.69 13.62 0.67
CA GLY A 173 9.42 14.99 1.11
C GLY A 173 10.45 15.55 2.08
N GLY A 174 10.27 16.80 2.48
CA GLY A 174 11.12 17.44 3.50
C GLY A 174 10.85 16.89 4.89
N TYR A 175 9.58 16.91 5.31
CA TYR A 175 9.09 16.39 6.60
C TYR A 175 9.97 16.78 7.80
N ALA A 176 10.36 18.04 7.92
CA ALA A 176 11.23 18.55 8.99
C ALA A 176 10.57 18.43 10.39
N ASP A 177 9.28 18.70 10.48
CA ASP A 177 8.52 18.63 11.73
C ASP A 177 8.35 17.16 12.18
N ARG A 178 8.92 16.84 13.35
CA ARG A 178 8.93 15.49 13.89
C ARG A 178 7.51 14.94 14.14
N PHE A 179 6.66 15.72 14.78
CA PHE A 179 5.31 15.25 15.13
C PHE A 179 4.48 14.92 13.90
N LYS A 180 4.54 15.78 12.86
CA LYS A 180 3.84 15.54 11.60
C LYS A 180 4.39 14.32 10.86
N ARG A 181 5.70 14.13 10.91
CA ARG A 181 6.39 13.01 10.27
C ARG A 181 6.05 11.68 10.95
N GLU A 182 6.15 11.61 12.28
CA GLU A 182 5.85 10.40 13.05
C GLU A 182 4.36 10.03 12.95
N ARG A 183 3.47 11.02 13.06
CA ARG A 183 2.03 10.80 12.87
C ARG A 183 1.72 10.23 11.49
N LEU A 184 2.28 10.79 10.42
CA LEU A 184 2.08 10.28 9.07
C LEU A 184 2.62 8.85 8.93
N ALA A 185 3.77 8.55 9.54
CA ALA A 185 4.35 7.23 9.53
C ALA A 185 3.46 6.22 10.26
N GLU A 186 2.89 6.57 11.39
CA GLU A 186 1.94 5.74 12.15
C GLU A 186 0.65 5.49 11.34
N GLU A 187 0.04 6.55 10.79
CA GLU A 187 -1.18 6.45 9.98
C GLU A 187 -1.01 5.52 8.77
N LEU A 188 0.16 5.53 8.16
CA LEU A 188 0.47 4.72 6.98
C LEU A 188 1.06 3.34 7.34
N GLY A 189 1.53 3.13 8.56
CA GLY A 189 2.37 2.00 8.92
C GLY A 189 3.68 2.02 8.13
N ALA A 190 4.32 3.19 8.02
CA ALA A 190 5.49 3.43 7.18
C ALA A 190 6.78 3.41 8.00
N GLU A 191 7.86 2.97 7.37
CA GLU A 191 9.23 3.12 7.88
C GLU A 191 9.76 4.52 7.51
N LEU A 192 10.37 5.20 8.49
CA LEU A 192 11.01 6.49 8.28
C LEU A 192 12.46 6.30 7.82
N VAL A 193 12.82 6.87 6.68
CA VAL A 193 14.17 6.83 6.11
C VAL A 193 14.71 8.26 6.03
N TYR A 194 15.66 8.58 6.91
CA TYR A 194 16.31 9.88 6.91
C TYR A 194 17.49 9.89 5.95
N ILE A 195 17.51 10.88 5.06
CA ILE A 195 18.66 11.14 4.18
C ILE A 195 19.38 12.35 4.69
N GLU A 196 20.47 12.09 5.38
CA GLU A 196 21.30 13.09 6.01
C GLU A 196 22.05 13.95 4.98
N ALA A 197 22.10 15.24 5.24
CA ALA A 197 23.01 16.18 4.61
C ALA A 197 23.14 17.40 5.53
N THR A 198 24.31 17.98 5.58
CA THR A 198 24.54 19.25 6.27
C THR A 198 24.02 20.43 5.45
N GLU A 199 23.82 21.56 6.10
CA GLU A 199 23.39 22.78 5.42
C GLU A 199 24.41 23.21 4.35
N ASP A 200 25.71 23.15 4.67
CA ASP A 200 26.82 23.45 3.74
C ASP A 200 26.81 22.51 2.51
N GLU A 201 26.56 21.22 2.72
CA GLU A 201 26.41 20.25 1.61
C GLU A 201 25.22 20.59 0.70
N CYS A 202 24.10 21.02 1.30
CA CYS A 202 22.94 21.45 0.54
C CYS A 202 23.25 22.67 -0.33
N TYR A 203 23.95 23.68 0.21
CA TYR A 203 24.40 24.85 -0.56
C TYR A 203 25.43 24.48 -1.64
N ALA A 204 26.40 23.63 -1.32
CA ALA A 204 27.40 23.20 -2.29
C ALA A 204 26.73 22.48 -3.50
N ARG A 205 25.74 21.63 -3.21
CA ARG A 205 24.96 20.92 -4.26
C ARG A 205 24.07 21.88 -5.04
N LEU A 206 23.46 22.88 -4.40
CA LEU A 206 22.65 23.90 -5.07
C LEU A 206 23.47 24.69 -6.10
N ASN A 207 24.67 25.05 -5.77
CA ASN A 207 25.56 25.86 -6.63
C ASN A 207 25.93 25.15 -7.93
N ILE A 208 25.96 23.83 -7.95
CA ILE A 208 26.30 23.04 -9.15
C ILE A 208 25.05 22.49 -9.87
N ASP A 209 23.86 22.63 -9.28
CA ASP A 209 22.62 22.07 -9.82
C ASP A 209 22.05 22.98 -10.93
N LYS A 210 22.17 22.53 -12.17
CA LYS A 210 21.73 23.30 -13.33
C LYS A 210 20.21 23.52 -13.39
N ASP A 211 19.43 22.58 -12.87
CA ASP A 211 17.97 22.62 -12.93
C ASP A 211 17.39 23.65 -11.94
N ARG A 212 18.14 24.05 -10.92
CA ARG A 212 17.72 25.00 -9.87
C ARG A 212 18.36 26.36 -9.94
N GLN A 213 19.35 26.57 -10.82
CA GLN A 213 20.10 27.85 -10.93
C GLN A 213 19.22 29.06 -11.13
N HIS A 214 18.10 28.94 -11.85
CA HIS A 214 17.18 30.06 -12.10
C HIS A 214 16.33 30.46 -10.88
N ARG A 215 16.41 29.72 -9.77
CA ARG A 215 15.66 29.95 -8.51
C ARG A 215 16.52 29.79 -7.25
N THR A 216 17.79 30.08 -7.33
CA THR A 216 18.75 29.86 -6.23
C THR A 216 18.27 30.47 -4.92
N VAL A 217 17.83 31.73 -4.91
CA VAL A 217 17.35 32.43 -3.70
C VAL A 217 16.14 31.70 -3.07
N GLU A 218 15.24 31.15 -3.86
CA GLU A 218 14.10 30.39 -3.35
C GLU A 218 14.55 29.07 -2.71
N TRP A 219 15.53 28.40 -3.30
CA TRP A 219 16.07 27.15 -2.76
C TRP A 219 16.90 27.38 -1.51
N GLU A 220 17.67 28.45 -1.42
CA GLU A 220 18.36 28.87 -0.19
C GLU A 220 17.38 29.03 0.96
N LYS A 221 16.26 29.72 0.71
CA LYS A 221 15.20 29.86 1.72
C LYS A 221 14.62 28.50 2.13
N TYR A 222 14.39 27.55 1.20
CA TYR A 222 13.89 26.22 1.55
C TYR A 222 14.91 25.42 2.38
N ILE A 223 16.20 25.60 2.17
CA ILE A 223 17.26 24.99 2.98
C ILE A 223 17.17 25.54 4.40
N ILE A 224 17.24 26.86 4.58
CA ILE A 224 17.16 27.54 5.89
C ILE A 224 15.87 27.10 6.62
N ASP A 225 14.71 27.24 5.99
CA ASP A 225 13.42 26.89 6.58
C ASP A 225 13.36 25.43 7.04
N TRP A 226 14.06 24.52 6.36
CA TRP A 226 14.09 23.12 6.73
C TRP A 226 14.93 22.89 7.99
N PHE A 227 16.14 23.44 8.05
CA PHE A 227 17.04 23.28 9.20
C PHE A 227 16.50 23.97 10.45
N GLU A 228 15.85 25.12 10.34
CA GLU A 228 15.16 25.79 11.45
C GLU A 228 13.99 24.97 12.03
N LYS A 229 13.30 24.20 11.21
CA LYS A 229 12.12 23.41 11.61
C LYS A 229 12.46 21.96 11.97
N TYR A 230 13.69 21.52 11.70
CA TYR A 230 14.06 20.13 11.92
C TYR A 230 14.17 19.81 13.41
N SER A 231 13.34 18.83 13.84
CA SER A 231 13.25 18.37 15.23
C SER A 231 13.16 16.83 15.28
#